data_276719964d908b3ee4cade1658679d11
#
_entry.id   276719964d908b3ee4cade1658679d11
#
_cell.length_a   1.000
_cell.length_b   1.000
_cell.length_c   1.000
_cell.angle_alpha   90.00
_cell.angle_beta   90.00
_cell.angle_gamma   90.00
#
_symmetry.space_group_name_H-M   'P 1'
#
loop_
_entity.id
_entity.type
_entity.pdbx_description
1 polymer ?
#
loop_
_entity_poly.entity_id
_entity_poly.type
_entity_poly.pdbx_seq_one_letter_code
_entity_poly.pdbx_strand_id
1 'polypeptide(L)'
;MDRLIYLDNAATTKTAPEVVEAMLPYFTENYGNPSSVYGFASANKEVVTKQREIIAGVLGAKANEIYFTAGGTESDNWALTATAEAYASKGKHIITSRIEHHAILHTCEYLEKRGYEVTYLDVDENGLVDPDAVEAAI
;
A
#
# COMPACT_ATOMS: atom_id res chain seq x y z
N MET A 1 -6.17 29.28 24.66
CA MET A 1 -5.48 28.52 23.59
C MET A 1 -6.47 28.36 22.47
N ASP A 2 -6.13 28.85 21.29
CA ASP A 2 -6.98 28.68 20.11
C ASP A 2 -7.10 27.19 19.78
N ARG A 3 -8.32 26.73 19.52
CA ARG A 3 -8.59 25.34 19.15
C ARG A 3 -8.07 25.09 17.74
N LEU A 4 -7.04 24.26 17.58
CA LEU A 4 -6.59 23.79 16.26
C LEU A 4 -7.72 22.99 15.60
N ILE A 5 -8.11 23.40 14.41
CA ILE A 5 -9.01 22.65 13.52
C ILE A 5 -8.15 22.09 12.38
N TYR A 6 -7.96 20.77 12.37
CA TYR A 6 -7.19 20.07 11.35
C TYR A 6 -8.13 19.36 10.38
N LEU A 7 -8.08 19.73 9.10
CA LEU A 7 -8.98 19.23 8.05
C LEU A 7 -8.26 18.46 6.93
N ASP A 8 -6.93 18.32 7.03
CA ASP A 8 -6.13 17.61 6.02
C ASP A 8 -5.84 16.16 6.44
N ASN A 9 -6.89 15.42 6.79
CA ASN A 9 -6.75 14.03 7.23
C ASN A 9 -6.39 13.05 6.09
N ALA A 10 -6.47 13.49 4.84
CA ALA A 10 -5.96 12.73 3.71
C ALA A 10 -4.42 12.65 3.70
N ALA A 11 -3.74 13.70 4.19
CA ALA A 11 -2.28 13.71 4.30
C ALA A 11 -1.79 12.94 5.53
N THR A 12 -2.38 13.20 6.72
CA THR A 12 -1.99 12.56 7.98
C THR A 12 -3.17 12.46 8.94
N THR A 13 -3.12 11.49 9.83
CA THR A 13 -4.08 11.36 10.92
C THR A 13 -3.35 11.20 12.26
N LYS A 14 -3.97 11.67 13.33
CA LYS A 14 -3.48 11.41 14.68
C LYS A 14 -3.61 9.92 15.00
N THR A 15 -2.53 9.31 15.48
CA THR A 15 -2.59 7.93 15.97
C THR A 15 -3.52 7.84 17.18
N ALA A 16 -4.39 6.86 17.21
CA ALA A 16 -5.28 6.62 18.34
C ALA A 16 -4.46 6.26 19.60
N PRO A 17 -4.84 6.77 20.78
CA PRO A 17 -4.09 6.53 22.02
C PRO A 17 -3.86 5.05 22.33
N GLU A 18 -4.87 4.21 22.15
CA GLU A 18 -4.81 2.76 22.36
C GLU A 18 -3.83 2.06 21.40
N VAL A 19 -3.65 2.60 20.21
CA VAL A 19 -2.63 2.10 19.25
C VAL A 19 -1.24 2.47 19.74
N VAL A 20 -1.03 3.70 20.21
CA VAL A 20 0.25 4.13 20.78
C VAL A 20 0.62 3.25 21.99
N GLU A 21 -0.31 3.03 22.92
CA GLU A 21 -0.12 2.18 24.09
C GLU A 21 0.27 0.74 23.68
N ALA A 22 -0.39 0.17 22.68
CA ALA A 22 -0.10 -1.16 22.17
C ALA A 22 1.28 -1.26 21.50
N MET A 23 1.79 -0.16 20.93
CA MET A 23 3.09 -0.12 20.26
C MET A 23 4.26 0.08 21.22
N LEU A 24 4.08 0.81 22.33
CA LEU A 24 5.16 1.20 23.24
C LEU A 24 6.07 0.05 23.68
N PRO A 25 5.56 -1.14 24.07
CA PRO A 25 6.45 -2.24 24.50
C PRO A 25 7.42 -2.73 23.42
N TYR A 26 7.07 -2.54 22.14
CA TYR A 26 7.92 -2.98 21.02
C TYR A 26 9.11 -2.06 20.75
N PHE A 27 9.15 -0.88 21.35
CA PHE A 27 10.28 0.03 21.25
C PHE A 27 11.35 -0.23 22.33
N THR A 28 10.96 -0.81 23.49
CA THR A 28 11.85 -0.88 24.66
C THR A 28 11.98 -2.28 25.22
N GLU A 29 10.96 -3.11 25.17
CA GLU A 29 10.92 -4.43 25.80
C GLU A 29 10.95 -5.56 24.77
N ASN A 30 10.06 -5.53 23.80
CA ASN A 30 9.83 -6.59 22.79
C ASN A 30 10.46 -6.23 21.44
N TYR A 31 11.71 -5.78 21.43
CA TYR A 31 12.41 -5.29 20.23
C TYR A 31 13.14 -6.38 19.43
N GLY A 32 12.98 -7.66 19.78
CA GLY A 32 13.65 -8.76 19.10
C GLY A 32 13.28 -8.88 17.62
N ASN A 33 14.27 -9.12 16.77
CA ASN A 33 14.04 -9.31 15.34
C ASN A 33 13.23 -10.58 15.09
N PRO A 34 12.03 -10.51 14.47
CA PRO A 34 11.16 -11.67 14.21
C PRO A 34 11.80 -12.78 13.37
N SER A 35 12.85 -12.47 12.62
CA SER A 35 13.58 -13.44 11.79
C SER A 35 14.66 -14.21 12.55
N SER A 36 14.97 -13.84 13.79
CA SER A 36 15.98 -14.51 14.59
C SER A 36 15.46 -15.81 15.21
N VAL A 37 16.38 -16.75 15.52
CA VAL A 37 16.04 -18.12 15.94
C VAL A 37 15.97 -18.32 17.47
N TYR A 38 16.31 -17.31 18.26
CA TYR A 38 16.30 -17.41 19.72
C TYR A 38 14.96 -16.96 20.33
N GLY A 39 14.65 -17.44 21.54
CA GLY A 39 13.34 -17.33 22.18
C GLY A 39 12.82 -15.89 22.34
N PHE A 40 13.69 -14.93 22.67
CA PHE A 40 13.32 -13.51 22.78
C PHE A 40 12.70 -12.95 21.47
N ALA A 41 13.18 -13.42 20.31
CA ALA A 41 12.69 -13.00 19.01
C ALA A 41 11.45 -13.78 18.55
N SER A 42 11.27 -15.02 19.03
CA SER A 42 10.15 -15.88 18.63
C SER A 42 8.78 -15.27 18.98
N ALA A 43 8.67 -14.62 20.13
CA ALA A 43 7.45 -13.94 20.56
C ALA A 43 7.03 -12.84 19.57
N ASN A 44 7.99 -12.08 19.03
CA ASN A 44 7.72 -11.05 18.04
C ASN A 44 7.26 -11.64 16.69
N LYS A 45 7.81 -12.80 16.32
CA LYS A 45 7.36 -13.53 15.12
C LYS A 45 5.90 -13.95 15.24
N GLU A 46 5.50 -14.46 16.40
CA GLU A 46 4.10 -14.84 16.66
C GLU A 46 3.18 -13.62 16.58
N VAL A 47 3.58 -12.47 17.15
CA VAL A 47 2.82 -11.23 17.08
C VAL A 47 2.63 -10.78 15.62
N VAL A 48 3.69 -10.73 14.82
CA VAL A 48 3.62 -10.36 13.41
C VAL A 48 2.72 -11.32 12.62
N THR A 49 2.81 -12.63 12.88
CA THR A 49 1.97 -13.64 12.25
C THR A 49 0.50 -13.42 12.59
N LYS A 50 0.19 -13.23 13.86
CA LYS A 50 -1.18 -12.96 14.33
C LYS A 50 -1.76 -11.67 13.71
N GLN A 51 -0.97 -10.60 13.59
CA GLN A 51 -1.45 -9.37 12.96
C GLN A 51 -1.75 -9.59 11.47
N ARG A 52 -0.95 -10.38 10.75
CA ARG A 52 -1.27 -10.77 9.38
C ARG A 52 -2.58 -11.52 9.26
N GLU A 53 -2.83 -12.48 10.15
CA GLU A 53 -4.07 -13.25 10.19
C GLU A 53 -5.30 -12.37 10.42
N ILE A 54 -5.20 -11.40 11.36
CA ILE A 54 -6.27 -10.44 11.65
C ILE A 54 -6.57 -9.58 10.43
N ILE A 55 -5.54 -8.99 9.81
CA ILE A 55 -5.69 -8.13 8.63
C ILE A 55 -6.26 -8.93 7.47
N ALA A 56 -5.75 -10.14 7.23
CA ALA A 56 -6.24 -11.04 6.19
C ALA A 56 -7.73 -11.36 6.40
N GLY A 57 -8.14 -11.64 7.63
CA GLY A 57 -9.53 -11.90 7.96
C GLY A 57 -10.47 -10.73 7.66
N VAL A 58 -10.02 -9.50 7.90
CA VAL A 58 -10.78 -8.28 7.58
C VAL A 58 -10.92 -8.08 6.06
N LEU A 59 -9.87 -8.41 5.30
CA LEU A 59 -9.84 -8.24 3.84
C LEU A 59 -10.42 -9.45 3.07
N GLY A 60 -10.78 -10.54 3.74
CA GLY A 60 -11.18 -11.78 3.08
C GLY A 60 -10.04 -12.49 2.35
N ALA A 61 -8.79 -12.23 2.76
CA ALA A 61 -7.57 -12.77 2.18
C ALA A 61 -6.93 -13.85 3.07
N LYS A 62 -5.84 -14.46 2.61
CA LYS A 62 -5.02 -15.38 3.40
C LYS A 62 -3.84 -14.63 4.02
N ALA A 63 -3.34 -15.09 5.17
CA ALA A 63 -2.22 -14.45 5.86
C ALA A 63 -0.95 -14.31 4.99
N ASN A 64 -0.69 -15.27 4.11
CA ASN A 64 0.44 -15.24 3.18
C ASN A 64 0.25 -14.26 1.98
N GLU A 65 -0.93 -13.65 1.86
CA GLU A 65 -1.22 -12.60 0.87
C GLU A 65 -1.05 -11.20 1.47
N ILE A 66 -0.74 -11.09 2.78
CA ILE A 66 -0.52 -9.81 3.47
C ILE A 66 0.98 -9.51 3.58
N TYR A 67 1.38 -8.37 3.08
CA TYR A 67 2.75 -7.87 3.14
C TYR A 67 2.79 -6.52 3.83
N PHE A 68 3.66 -6.37 4.84
CA PHE A 68 3.89 -5.09 5.50
C PHE A 68 4.93 -4.29 4.74
N THR A 69 4.63 -3.03 4.48
CA THR A 69 5.50 -2.06 3.81
C THR A 69 5.71 -0.84 4.71
N ALA A 70 6.67 0.00 4.36
CA ALA A 70 6.94 1.24 5.09
C ALA A 70 5.86 2.33 4.85
N GLY A 71 4.98 2.14 3.86
CA GLY A 71 3.89 3.07 3.55
C GLY A 71 3.27 2.82 2.18
N GLY A 72 2.23 3.60 1.85
CA GLY A 72 1.47 3.47 0.61
C GLY A 72 2.35 3.59 -0.64
N THR A 73 3.30 4.50 -0.65
CA THR A 73 4.23 4.68 -1.78
C THR A 73 5.00 3.39 -2.11
N GLU A 74 5.52 2.69 -1.10
CA GLU A 74 6.20 1.40 -1.32
C GLU A 74 5.22 0.34 -1.82
N SER A 75 4.02 0.28 -1.25
CA SER A 75 2.99 -0.66 -1.68
C SER A 75 2.58 -0.46 -3.14
N ASP A 76 2.32 0.78 -3.55
CA ASP A 76 1.93 1.14 -4.91
C ASP A 76 3.03 0.80 -5.91
N ASN A 77 4.27 1.21 -5.61
CA ASN A 77 5.41 0.92 -6.46
C ASN A 77 5.64 -0.60 -6.62
N TRP A 78 5.55 -1.34 -5.51
CA TRP A 78 5.74 -2.79 -5.55
C TRP A 78 4.62 -3.47 -6.33
N ALA A 79 3.35 -3.12 -6.08
CA ALA A 79 2.22 -3.69 -6.79
C ALA A 79 2.32 -3.48 -8.30
N LEU A 80 2.62 -2.24 -8.74
CA LEU A 80 2.74 -1.91 -10.16
C LEU A 80 3.94 -2.59 -10.81
N THR A 81 5.15 -2.42 -10.25
CA THR A 81 6.37 -2.93 -10.88
C THR A 81 6.41 -4.46 -10.88
N ALA A 82 6.07 -5.11 -9.77
CA ALA A 82 6.07 -6.56 -9.70
C ALA A 82 5.02 -7.19 -10.64
N THR A 83 3.83 -6.60 -10.74
CA THR A 83 2.79 -7.06 -11.66
C THR A 83 3.23 -6.86 -13.11
N ALA A 84 3.76 -5.69 -13.45
CA ALA A 84 4.25 -5.38 -14.78
C ALA A 84 5.35 -6.35 -15.21
N GLU A 85 6.32 -6.63 -14.35
CA GLU A 85 7.41 -7.58 -14.63
C GLU A 85 6.92 -9.02 -14.73
N ALA A 86 6.08 -9.48 -13.80
CA ALA A 86 5.56 -10.85 -13.78
C ALA A 86 4.69 -11.18 -14.99
N TYR A 87 3.99 -10.19 -15.54
CA TYR A 87 3.08 -10.36 -16.68
C TYR A 87 3.61 -9.78 -17.98
N ALA A 88 4.86 -9.34 -18.07
CA ALA A 88 5.47 -8.72 -19.24
C ALA A 88 5.34 -9.55 -20.54
N SER A 89 5.27 -10.88 -20.43
CA SER A 89 5.05 -11.78 -21.57
C SER A 89 3.60 -11.84 -22.05
N LYS A 90 2.63 -11.37 -21.25
CA LYS A 90 1.20 -11.36 -21.59
C LYS A 90 0.75 -10.01 -22.16
N GLY A 91 1.43 -8.95 -21.81
CA GLY A 91 1.13 -7.58 -22.26
C GLY A 91 1.96 -6.56 -21.50
N LYS A 92 2.05 -5.37 -22.06
CA LYS A 92 2.79 -4.23 -21.50
C LYS A 92 1.96 -2.95 -21.51
N HIS A 93 0.65 -3.07 -21.35
CA HIS A 93 -0.26 -1.93 -21.27
C HIS A 93 -0.80 -1.78 -19.86
N ILE A 94 -0.78 -0.56 -19.35
CA ILE A 94 -1.27 -0.17 -18.04
C ILE A 94 -2.30 0.93 -18.23
N ILE A 95 -3.43 0.81 -17.57
CA ILE A 95 -4.48 1.82 -17.56
C ILE A 95 -4.58 2.39 -16.14
N THR A 96 -4.53 3.70 -16.02
CA THR A 96 -4.63 4.41 -14.74
C THR A 96 -5.39 5.73 -14.92
N SER A 97 -5.72 6.41 -13.84
CA SER A 97 -6.34 7.73 -13.90
C SER A 97 -5.31 8.87 -13.84
N ARG A 98 -5.68 10.06 -14.33
CA ARG A 98 -4.80 11.26 -14.24
C ARG A 98 -4.71 11.86 -12.85
N ILE A 99 -5.63 11.49 -11.95
CA ILE A 99 -5.74 12.05 -10.60
C ILE A 99 -5.12 11.17 -9.52
N GLU A 100 -4.37 10.15 -9.92
CA GLU A 100 -3.68 9.26 -9.00
C GLU A 100 -2.63 9.99 -8.14
N HIS A 101 -2.31 9.41 -7.01
CA HIS A 101 -1.19 9.84 -6.20
C HIS A 101 0.13 9.73 -6.99
N HIS A 102 1.08 10.61 -6.72
CA HIS A 102 2.39 10.61 -7.39
C HIS A 102 3.15 9.27 -7.31
N ALA A 103 2.91 8.46 -6.28
CA ALA A 103 3.47 7.11 -6.20
C ALA A 103 3.05 6.23 -7.38
N ILE A 104 1.81 6.38 -7.88
CA ILE A 104 1.30 5.69 -9.06
C ILE A 104 1.83 6.36 -10.33
N LEU A 105 1.64 7.67 -10.48
CA LEU A 105 1.98 8.40 -11.71
C LEU A 105 3.47 8.28 -12.04
N HIS A 106 4.37 8.51 -11.07
CA HIS A 106 5.82 8.41 -11.31
C HIS A 106 6.26 6.97 -11.58
N THR A 107 5.58 5.97 -10.99
CA THR A 107 5.86 4.57 -11.30
C THR A 107 5.42 4.23 -12.72
N CYS A 108 4.28 4.75 -13.19
CA CYS A 108 3.85 4.63 -14.57
C CYS A 108 4.87 5.27 -15.53
N GLU A 109 5.30 6.51 -15.28
CA GLU A 109 6.35 7.19 -16.06
C GLU A 109 7.68 6.39 -16.12
N TYR A 110 8.03 5.74 -15.02
CA TYR A 110 9.21 4.87 -14.97
C TYR A 110 9.02 3.62 -15.83
N LEU A 111 7.84 3.02 -15.84
CA LEU A 111 7.51 1.85 -16.66
C LEU A 111 7.44 2.20 -18.15
N GLU A 112 6.92 3.40 -18.52
CA GLU A 112 6.95 3.90 -19.91
C GLU A 112 8.37 3.93 -20.47
N LYS A 113 9.35 4.43 -19.69
CA LYS A 113 10.78 4.42 -20.05
C LYS A 113 11.36 3.02 -20.24
N ARG A 114 10.65 1.98 -19.79
CA ARG A 114 11.00 0.56 -19.91
C ARG A 114 10.18 -0.17 -20.96
N GLY A 115 9.43 0.57 -21.78
CA GLY A 115 8.70 0.05 -22.92
C GLY A 115 7.32 -0.49 -22.58
N TYR A 116 6.72 -0.01 -21.49
CA TYR A 116 5.28 -0.18 -21.22
C TYR A 116 4.52 0.97 -21.87
N GLU A 117 3.32 0.70 -22.33
CA GLU A 117 2.35 1.69 -22.73
C GLU A 117 1.47 2.05 -21.51
N VAL A 118 1.21 3.34 -21.27
CA VAL A 118 0.33 3.77 -20.18
C VAL A 118 -0.77 4.67 -20.73
N THR A 119 -2.01 4.27 -20.48
CA THR A 119 -3.19 5.08 -20.77
C THR A 119 -3.65 5.77 -19.50
N TYR A 120 -3.62 7.12 -19.50
CA TYR A 120 -4.08 7.95 -18.40
C TYR A 120 -5.50 8.44 -18.69
N LEU A 121 -6.48 7.85 -18.03
CA LEU A 121 -7.90 8.20 -18.20
C LEU A 121 -8.21 9.53 -17.51
N ASP A 122 -9.03 10.32 -18.18
CA ASP A 122 -9.65 11.50 -17.57
C ASP A 122 -10.77 11.08 -16.62
N VAL A 123 -11.14 11.98 -15.73
CA VAL A 123 -12.24 11.83 -14.79
C VAL A 123 -13.25 12.94 -14.98
N ASP A 124 -14.47 12.74 -14.51
CA ASP A 124 -15.50 13.78 -14.52
C ASP A 124 -15.24 14.87 -13.45
N GLU A 125 -16.15 15.82 -13.33
CA GLU A 125 -16.08 16.93 -12.36
C GLU A 125 -16.13 16.47 -10.88
N ASN A 126 -16.56 15.22 -10.63
CA ASN A 126 -16.64 14.59 -9.31
C ASN A 126 -15.46 13.64 -9.04
N GLY A 127 -14.54 13.50 -9.99
CA GLY A 127 -13.39 12.59 -9.89
C GLY A 127 -13.71 11.14 -10.23
N LEU A 128 -14.81 10.85 -10.92
CA LEU A 128 -15.21 9.51 -11.31
C LEU A 128 -14.62 9.14 -12.66
N VAL A 129 -14.05 7.93 -12.74
CA VAL A 129 -13.62 7.31 -14.01
C VAL A 129 -14.83 6.70 -14.70
N ASP A 130 -14.98 6.94 -16.00
CA ASP A 130 -16.00 6.31 -16.84
C ASP A 130 -15.61 4.86 -17.14
N PRO A 131 -16.43 3.86 -16.75
CA PRO A 131 -16.19 2.45 -17.09
C PRO A 131 -16.09 2.18 -18.59
N ASP A 132 -16.86 2.89 -19.42
CA ASP A 132 -16.82 2.74 -20.87
C ASP A 132 -15.48 3.22 -21.45
N ALA A 133 -14.89 4.25 -20.85
CA ALA A 133 -13.54 4.70 -21.20
C ALA A 133 -12.47 3.67 -20.83
N VAL A 134 -12.65 2.93 -19.72
CA VAL A 134 -11.75 1.81 -19.36
C VAL A 134 -11.87 0.70 -20.40
N GLU A 135 -13.09 0.28 -20.77
CA GLU A 135 -13.32 -0.76 -21.78
C GLU A 135 -12.73 -0.37 -23.14
N ALA A 136 -12.88 0.89 -23.52
CA ALA A 136 -12.34 1.40 -24.79
C ALA A 136 -10.80 1.48 -24.81
N ALA A 137 -10.16 1.52 -23.65
CA ALA A 137 -8.70 1.56 -23.51
C ALA A 137 -8.04 0.17 -23.43
N ILE A 138 -8.81 -0.92 -23.27
CA ILE A 138 -8.33 -2.30 -23.30
C ILE A 138 -8.05 -2.74 -24.74
#